data_8bd75b381d7e2514292a50e76146e2fa
#
_entry.id   8bd75b381d7e2514292a50e76146e2fa
#
_cell.length_a   1.000
_cell.length_b   1.000
_cell.length_c   1.000
_cell.angle_alpha   90.00
_cell.angle_beta   90.00
_cell.angle_gamma   90.00
#
_symmetry.space_group_name_H-M   'P 1'
#
loop_
_entity.id
_entity.type
_entity.pdbx_description
1 polymer ?
#
loop_
_entity_poly.entity_id
_entity_poly.type
_entity_poly.pdbx_seq_one_letter_code
_entity_poly.pdbx_strand_id
1 'polypeptide(L)'
;MDILDVDLVAFERGGRTERAAVVDGVMQSLATGFVYVAHDLAEGLIDEAYGQLQAFFTLPQERKDRYIVAGAHGQTGYTAMMTETAAISDIPDLKEMLNWGEPAPPGHPLRQRYPHRYGPPVLPEDDLPGVTDLLLRFHAGVIDVQRRVLRVIAVGLGIHEEFFDAMLEYGATLNRALHYPPMDTAPDDGFMWAVEHGDINLITMLPRASAPGLQVRTDRGWVDAVPPDGSAIINTGMMLEHLTNGVIGAGIHRVVAAEGQSGDRYSVVQFAHPTPWTILSPLPTCVTDEHPLRFPTITSADALDKVIWEINLVEGGRRLDDG
;
A
#
# COMPACT_ATOMS: atom_id res chain seq x y z
N MET A 1 4.89 0.81 22.13
CA MET A 1 5.96 0.07 21.42
C MET A 1 6.58 0.98 20.39
N ASP A 2 7.84 0.75 19.98
CA ASP A 2 8.53 1.57 18.98
C ASP A 2 8.55 0.83 17.65
N ILE A 3 8.53 1.58 16.54
CA ILE A 3 8.75 1.04 15.20
C ILE A 3 10.24 0.77 15.06
N LEU A 4 10.63 -0.48 14.82
CA LEU A 4 12.02 -0.90 14.69
C LEU A 4 12.49 -0.76 13.24
N ASP A 5 13.79 -0.54 13.07
CA ASP A 5 14.48 -0.59 11.79
C ASP A 5 15.22 -1.92 11.67
N VAL A 6 15.02 -2.62 10.55
CA VAL A 6 15.61 -3.93 10.27
C VAL A 6 16.30 -3.94 8.92
N ASP A 7 17.39 -4.70 8.80
CA ASP A 7 18.13 -4.85 7.55
C ASP A 7 17.68 -6.14 6.82
N LEU A 8 16.92 -5.98 5.75
CA LEU A 8 16.44 -7.10 4.94
C LEU A 8 17.58 -7.89 4.28
N VAL A 9 18.67 -7.21 3.91
CA VAL A 9 19.83 -7.87 3.30
C VAL A 9 20.53 -8.78 4.32
N ALA A 10 20.54 -8.41 5.60
CA ALA A 10 21.07 -9.25 6.67
C ALA A 10 20.26 -10.54 6.89
N PHE A 11 18.94 -10.51 6.63
CA PHE A 11 18.12 -11.73 6.64
C PHE A 11 18.57 -12.75 5.58
N GLU A 12 18.99 -12.30 4.40
CA GLU A 12 19.32 -13.18 3.27
C GLU A 12 20.79 -13.61 3.26
N ARG A 13 21.70 -12.68 3.55
CA ARG A 13 23.15 -12.86 3.40
C ARG A 13 23.86 -13.07 4.74
N GLY A 14 23.19 -12.79 5.84
CA GLY A 14 23.72 -12.97 7.18
C GLY A 14 23.75 -14.42 7.63
N GLY A 15 24.45 -14.68 8.73
CA GLY A 15 24.45 -15.99 9.39
C GLY A 15 23.15 -16.24 10.16
N ARG A 16 23.08 -17.39 10.82
CA ARG A 16 21.87 -17.79 11.58
C ARG A 16 21.43 -16.75 12.63
N THR A 17 22.39 -16.12 13.30
CA THR A 17 22.11 -15.14 14.36
C THR A 17 21.55 -13.86 13.79
N GLU A 18 22.14 -13.32 12.72
CA GLU A 18 21.64 -12.11 12.05
C GLU A 18 20.24 -12.35 11.47
N ARG A 19 20.05 -13.50 10.81
CA ARG A 19 18.74 -13.87 10.28
C ARG A 19 17.67 -13.94 11.36
N ALA A 20 17.96 -14.57 12.50
CA ALA A 20 17.03 -14.63 13.64
C ALA A 20 16.72 -13.23 14.20
N ALA A 21 17.73 -12.38 14.35
CA ALA A 21 17.56 -11.02 14.83
C ALA A 21 16.63 -10.18 13.93
N VAL A 22 16.72 -10.34 12.60
CA VAL A 22 15.81 -9.65 11.66
C VAL A 22 14.38 -10.17 11.82
N VAL A 23 14.17 -11.48 11.93
CA VAL A 23 12.84 -12.08 12.18
C VAL A 23 12.24 -11.56 13.48
N ASP A 24 12.99 -11.60 14.58
CA ASP A 24 12.55 -11.11 15.89
C ASP A 24 12.22 -9.61 15.84
N GLY A 25 13.07 -8.82 15.18
CA GLY A 25 12.86 -7.37 15.00
C GLY A 25 11.59 -7.05 14.21
N VAL A 26 11.35 -7.75 13.09
CA VAL A 26 10.12 -7.59 12.29
C VAL A 26 8.90 -7.95 13.15
N MET A 27 8.88 -9.15 13.75
CA MET A 27 7.73 -9.60 14.54
C MET A 27 7.44 -8.69 15.74
N GLN A 28 8.46 -8.21 16.42
CA GLN A 28 8.31 -7.24 17.50
C GLN A 28 7.75 -5.91 17.01
N SER A 29 8.25 -5.39 15.89
CA SER A 29 7.81 -4.11 15.32
C SER A 29 6.36 -4.18 14.82
N LEU A 30 5.97 -5.29 14.19
CA LEU A 30 4.62 -5.51 13.66
C LEU A 30 3.53 -5.60 14.73
N ALA A 31 3.86 -5.63 16.01
CA ALA A 31 2.90 -5.36 17.09
C ALA A 31 2.34 -3.92 17.04
N THR A 32 2.99 -3.00 16.33
CA THR A 32 2.48 -1.65 16.01
C THR A 32 1.74 -1.61 14.66
N GLY A 33 1.81 -2.67 13.87
CA GLY A 33 1.40 -2.71 12.46
C GLY A 33 2.43 -2.12 11.48
N PHE A 34 3.63 -1.71 11.95
CA PHE A 34 4.65 -1.03 11.14
C PHE A 34 6.06 -1.55 11.42
N VAL A 35 6.92 -1.47 10.40
CA VAL A 35 8.36 -1.71 10.51
C VAL A 35 9.10 -0.85 9.49
N TYR A 36 10.27 -0.31 9.86
CA TYR A 36 11.21 0.28 8.92
C TYR A 36 12.12 -0.81 8.39
N VAL A 37 12.41 -0.77 7.09
CA VAL A 37 13.16 -1.82 6.41
C VAL A 37 14.24 -1.20 5.54
N ALA A 38 15.51 -1.37 5.92
CA ALA A 38 16.64 -1.10 5.05
C ALA A 38 16.68 -2.17 3.94
N HIS A 39 16.82 -1.73 2.68
CA HIS A 39 16.69 -2.56 1.49
C HIS A 39 17.72 -2.20 0.42
N ASP A 40 17.82 -3.03 -0.62
CA ASP A 40 18.74 -2.85 -1.74
C ASP A 40 18.06 -2.41 -3.06
N LEU A 41 16.83 -1.90 -3.00
CA LEU A 41 16.19 -1.25 -4.15
C LEU A 41 17.03 -0.02 -4.54
N ALA A 42 17.39 0.08 -5.83
CA ALA A 42 18.27 1.13 -6.31
C ALA A 42 17.68 2.53 -6.11
N GLU A 43 18.38 3.39 -5.36
CA GLU A 43 17.98 4.79 -5.11
C GLU A 43 17.73 5.56 -6.41
N GLY A 44 18.56 5.37 -7.44
CA GLY A 44 18.36 6.01 -8.75
C GLY A 44 17.04 5.65 -9.41
N LEU A 45 16.52 4.42 -9.23
CA LEU A 45 15.20 4.03 -9.75
C LEU A 45 14.08 4.75 -8.99
N ILE A 46 14.23 4.91 -7.67
CA ILE A 46 13.28 5.67 -6.85
C ILE A 46 13.27 7.14 -7.31
N ASP A 47 14.45 7.75 -7.46
CA ASP A 47 14.59 9.16 -7.89
C ASP A 47 13.97 9.41 -9.25
N GLU A 48 14.26 8.56 -10.24
CA GLU A 48 13.67 8.68 -11.58
C GLU A 48 12.14 8.55 -11.54
N ALA A 49 11.60 7.56 -10.82
CA ALA A 49 10.16 7.35 -10.70
C ALA A 49 9.47 8.56 -10.04
N TYR A 50 9.99 9.04 -8.92
CA TYR A 50 9.44 10.21 -8.23
C TYR A 50 9.53 11.48 -9.07
N GLY A 51 10.63 11.68 -9.82
CA GLY A 51 10.79 12.81 -10.72
C GLY A 51 9.73 12.83 -11.84
N GLN A 52 9.46 11.69 -12.47
CA GLN A 52 8.42 11.57 -13.50
C GLN A 52 7.00 11.74 -12.93
N LEU A 53 6.76 11.23 -11.73
CA LEU A 53 5.45 11.38 -11.07
C LEU A 53 5.18 12.82 -10.63
N GLN A 54 6.19 13.54 -10.14
CA GLN A 54 6.08 14.97 -9.86
C GLN A 54 5.80 15.76 -11.16
N ALA A 55 6.51 15.44 -12.25
CA ALA A 55 6.26 16.05 -13.55
C ALA A 55 4.83 15.80 -14.03
N PHE A 56 4.27 14.59 -13.82
CA PHE A 56 2.88 14.28 -14.14
C PHE A 56 1.90 15.16 -13.34
N PHE A 57 2.05 15.24 -12.01
CA PHE A 57 1.12 16.01 -11.18
C PHE A 57 1.17 17.52 -11.44
N THR A 58 2.27 18.05 -12.01
CA THR A 58 2.39 19.45 -12.43
C THR A 58 1.77 19.74 -13.81
N LEU A 59 1.32 18.72 -14.55
CA LEU A 59 0.61 18.93 -15.81
C LEU A 59 -0.70 19.70 -15.60
N PRO A 60 -1.15 20.50 -16.60
CA PRO A 60 -2.48 21.09 -16.60
C PRO A 60 -3.58 20.03 -16.38
N GLN A 61 -4.63 20.39 -15.65
CA GLN A 61 -5.71 19.47 -15.28
C GLN A 61 -6.29 18.73 -16.50
N GLU A 62 -6.54 19.44 -17.60
CA GLU A 62 -7.06 18.85 -18.85
C GLU A 62 -6.15 17.73 -19.41
N ARG A 63 -4.85 17.79 -19.16
CA ARG A 63 -3.92 16.74 -19.58
C ARG A 63 -3.98 15.54 -18.64
N LYS A 64 -4.06 15.77 -17.34
CA LYS A 64 -4.24 14.70 -16.33
C LYS A 64 -5.55 13.96 -16.54
N ASP A 65 -6.63 14.67 -16.85
CA ASP A 65 -7.97 14.11 -17.06
C ASP A 65 -8.02 13.08 -18.20
N ARG A 66 -7.12 13.16 -19.17
CA ARG A 66 -7.00 12.18 -20.27
C ARG A 66 -6.66 10.78 -19.78
N TYR A 67 -6.13 10.65 -18.57
CA TYR A 67 -5.73 9.40 -17.96
C TYR A 67 -6.77 8.86 -16.94
N ILE A 68 -7.94 9.50 -16.85
CA ILE A 68 -9.07 8.97 -16.07
C ILE A 68 -9.65 7.77 -16.82
N VAL A 69 -9.81 6.66 -16.09
CA VAL A 69 -10.38 5.43 -16.62
C VAL A 69 -11.75 5.21 -15.97
N ALA A 70 -12.81 5.37 -16.75
CA ALA A 70 -14.18 5.15 -16.26
C ALA A 70 -14.37 3.70 -15.78
N GLY A 71 -14.95 3.52 -14.60
CA GLY A 71 -15.20 2.20 -14.00
C GLY A 71 -13.96 1.50 -13.45
N ALA A 72 -12.78 2.16 -13.43
CA ALA A 72 -11.57 1.56 -12.86
C ALA A 72 -11.54 1.58 -11.32
N HIS A 73 -12.39 2.36 -10.69
CA HIS A 73 -12.50 2.44 -9.21
C HIS A 73 -11.14 2.64 -8.51
N GLY A 74 -10.28 3.51 -9.07
CA GLY A 74 -8.94 3.77 -8.54
C GLY A 74 -7.93 2.61 -8.70
N GLN A 75 -8.21 1.62 -9.57
CA GLN A 75 -7.31 0.49 -9.80
C GLN A 75 -6.31 0.73 -10.94
N THR A 76 -6.56 1.70 -11.80
CA THR A 76 -5.64 2.11 -12.89
C THR A 76 -5.94 3.55 -13.30
N GLY A 77 -4.92 4.24 -13.82
CA GLY A 77 -5.04 5.60 -14.33
C GLY A 77 -5.13 6.67 -13.23
N TYR A 78 -5.51 7.86 -13.66
CA TYR A 78 -5.59 9.04 -12.81
C TYR A 78 -6.92 9.09 -12.03
N THR A 79 -6.82 9.43 -10.75
CA THR A 79 -7.96 9.75 -9.88
C THR A 79 -7.83 11.21 -9.47
N ALA A 80 -8.82 12.02 -9.81
CA ALA A 80 -8.80 13.46 -9.57
C ALA A 80 -8.88 13.82 -8.09
N MET A 81 -8.52 15.07 -7.77
CA MET A 81 -8.58 15.63 -6.43
C MET A 81 -9.97 15.44 -5.79
N MET A 82 -10.00 15.12 -4.50
CA MET A 82 -11.23 14.99 -3.71
C MET A 82 -12.24 13.95 -4.24
N THR A 83 -11.76 12.88 -4.89
CA THR A 83 -12.63 11.80 -5.39
C THR A 83 -12.83 10.71 -4.33
N GLU A 84 -11.77 10.35 -3.60
CA GLU A 84 -11.82 9.31 -2.56
C GLU A 84 -12.25 9.91 -1.22
N THR A 85 -13.14 9.20 -0.52
CA THR A 85 -13.61 9.57 0.81
C THR A 85 -13.40 8.38 1.74
N ALA A 86 -12.71 8.57 2.87
CA ALA A 86 -12.54 7.51 3.85
C ALA A 86 -13.90 7.04 4.40
N ALA A 87 -14.03 5.73 4.72
CA ALA A 87 -15.29 5.14 5.20
C ALA A 87 -15.87 5.84 6.44
N ILE A 88 -15.00 6.44 7.26
CA ILE A 88 -15.36 7.15 8.51
C ILE A 88 -15.50 8.66 8.36
N SER A 89 -15.49 9.19 7.14
CA SER A 89 -15.52 10.64 6.88
C SER A 89 -16.61 11.00 5.87
N ASP A 90 -17.20 12.18 6.01
CA ASP A 90 -18.09 12.80 5.02
C ASP A 90 -17.35 13.78 4.10
N ILE A 91 -16.10 14.10 4.45
CA ILE A 91 -15.25 15.02 3.70
C ILE A 91 -14.25 14.19 2.90
N PRO A 92 -14.12 14.41 1.57
CA PRO A 92 -13.14 13.71 0.75
C PRO A 92 -11.71 14.09 1.14
N ASP A 93 -10.78 13.14 0.96
CA ASP A 93 -9.36 13.39 1.18
C ASP A 93 -8.83 14.42 0.17
N LEU A 94 -7.97 15.34 0.66
CA LEU A 94 -7.34 16.36 -0.18
C LEU A 94 -6.11 15.76 -0.86
N LYS A 95 -6.34 14.94 -1.88
CA LYS A 95 -5.31 14.27 -2.66
C LYS A 95 -5.76 13.97 -4.09
N GLU A 96 -4.81 13.86 -5.00
CA GLU A 96 -4.98 13.26 -6.32
C GLU A 96 -4.01 12.09 -6.49
N MET A 97 -4.31 11.15 -7.39
CA MET A 97 -3.58 9.89 -7.47
C MET A 97 -3.36 9.44 -8.91
N LEU A 98 -2.22 8.77 -9.15
CA LEU A 98 -1.99 7.98 -10.36
C LEU A 98 -1.77 6.52 -9.94
N ASN A 99 -2.55 5.61 -10.54
CA ASN A 99 -2.59 4.21 -10.13
C ASN A 99 -2.13 3.30 -11.27
N TRP A 100 -1.32 2.27 -10.97
CA TRP A 100 -0.92 1.24 -11.94
C TRP A 100 -0.55 -0.07 -11.24
N GLY A 101 -0.73 -1.16 -11.97
CA GLY A 101 -0.27 -2.49 -11.60
C GLY A 101 0.51 -3.14 -12.73
N GLU A 102 1.02 -4.34 -12.50
CA GLU A 102 1.63 -5.13 -13.55
C GLU A 102 0.55 -5.76 -14.45
N PRO A 103 0.61 -5.53 -15.77
CA PRO A 103 -0.34 -6.14 -16.67
C PRO A 103 -0.07 -7.64 -16.83
N ALA A 104 -1.11 -8.46 -16.83
CA ALA A 104 -0.97 -9.85 -17.24
C ALA A 104 -0.57 -9.94 -18.73
N PRO A 105 0.12 -11.02 -19.19
CA PRO A 105 0.51 -11.17 -20.59
C PRO A 105 -0.67 -11.03 -21.57
N PRO A 106 -0.43 -10.57 -22.81
CA PRO A 106 -1.48 -10.55 -23.84
C PRO A 106 -2.15 -11.90 -24.01
N GLY A 107 -3.49 -11.92 -24.04
CA GLY A 107 -4.28 -13.15 -24.15
C GLY A 107 -4.49 -13.91 -22.84
N HIS A 108 -3.89 -13.51 -21.74
CA HIS A 108 -4.08 -14.14 -20.45
C HIS A 108 -5.54 -13.98 -19.97
N PRO A 109 -6.21 -15.03 -19.43
CA PRO A 109 -7.61 -14.96 -18.99
C PRO A 109 -7.93 -13.89 -17.97
N LEU A 110 -6.96 -13.51 -17.14
CA LEU A 110 -7.10 -12.44 -16.14
C LEU A 110 -7.44 -11.08 -16.76
N ARG A 111 -6.94 -10.78 -17.97
CA ARG A 111 -7.28 -9.53 -18.68
C ARG A 111 -8.77 -9.44 -19.03
N GLN A 112 -9.42 -10.58 -19.28
CA GLN A 112 -10.86 -10.62 -19.58
C GLN A 112 -11.70 -10.55 -18.30
N ARG A 113 -11.24 -11.23 -17.25
CA ARG A 113 -11.98 -11.33 -15.99
C ARG A 113 -11.86 -10.07 -15.12
N TYR A 114 -10.69 -9.42 -15.14
CA TYR A 114 -10.39 -8.24 -14.33
C TYR A 114 -9.64 -7.19 -15.17
N PRO A 115 -10.28 -6.57 -16.17
CA PRO A 115 -9.60 -5.74 -17.17
C PRO A 115 -8.89 -4.51 -16.55
N HIS A 116 -9.44 -3.92 -15.49
CA HIS A 116 -8.86 -2.75 -14.82
C HIS A 116 -7.67 -3.09 -13.92
N ARG A 117 -7.53 -4.36 -13.50
CA ARG A 117 -6.41 -4.82 -12.66
C ARG A 117 -5.27 -5.42 -13.46
N TYR A 118 -5.57 -6.09 -14.58
CA TYR A 118 -4.59 -6.87 -15.36
C TYR A 118 -4.46 -6.43 -16.82
N GLY A 119 -5.21 -5.42 -17.24
CA GLY A 119 -5.07 -4.79 -18.54
C GLY A 119 -3.78 -3.98 -18.65
N PRO A 120 -3.46 -3.43 -19.83
CA PRO A 120 -2.40 -2.45 -19.97
C PRO A 120 -2.63 -1.29 -18.99
N PRO A 121 -1.62 -0.85 -18.24
CA PRO A 121 -1.77 0.30 -17.36
C PRO A 121 -2.02 1.56 -18.18
N VAL A 122 -2.86 2.46 -17.68
CA VAL A 122 -3.09 3.77 -18.29
C VAL A 122 -2.15 4.78 -17.63
N LEU A 123 -1.01 5.01 -18.27
CA LEU A 123 0.07 5.85 -17.78
C LEU A 123 0.35 7.01 -18.79
N PRO A 124 0.93 8.11 -18.34
CA PRO A 124 1.08 9.33 -19.15
C PRO A 124 2.23 9.25 -20.17
N GLU A 125 2.29 8.20 -20.98
CA GLU A 125 3.35 7.96 -21.98
C GLU A 125 3.41 9.04 -23.06
N ASP A 126 2.24 9.58 -23.47
CA ASP A 126 2.17 10.66 -24.48
C ASP A 126 2.74 11.99 -23.96
N ASP A 127 2.65 12.22 -22.66
CA ASP A 127 3.11 13.44 -21.99
C ASP A 127 4.53 13.30 -21.43
N LEU A 128 4.90 12.09 -21.04
CA LEU A 128 6.17 11.73 -20.39
C LEU A 128 6.73 10.45 -21.02
N PRO A 129 7.39 10.56 -22.18
CA PRO A 129 7.88 9.39 -22.91
C PRO A 129 8.84 8.51 -22.07
N GLY A 130 8.59 7.20 -22.06
CA GLY A 130 9.38 6.22 -21.30
C GLY A 130 8.88 6.00 -19.86
N VAL A 131 7.86 6.73 -19.42
CA VAL A 131 7.32 6.62 -18.06
C VAL A 131 6.72 5.25 -17.76
N THR A 132 6.11 4.62 -18.77
CA THR A 132 5.48 3.30 -18.61
C THR A 132 6.52 2.24 -18.24
N ASP A 133 7.62 2.16 -18.99
CA ASP A 133 8.71 1.22 -18.73
C ASP A 133 9.38 1.47 -17.36
N LEU A 134 9.60 2.74 -17.03
CA LEU A 134 10.17 3.15 -15.75
C LEU A 134 9.28 2.71 -14.57
N LEU A 135 7.97 3.00 -14.64
CA LEU A 135 7.05 2.69 -13.53
C LEU A 135 6.79 1.18 -13.39
N LEU A 136 6.85 0.40 -14.49
CA LEU A 136 6.80 -1.05 -14.41
C LEU A 136 8.09 -1.64 -13.81
N ARG A 137 9.26 -1.10 -14.11
CA ARG A 137 10.53 -1.48 -13.44
C ARG A 137 10.50 -1.13 -11.95
N PHE A 138 9.98 0.04 -11.60
CA PHE A 138 9.78 0.45 -10.20
C PHE A 138 8.84 -0.52 -9.48
N HIS A 139 7.67 -0.85 -10.10
CA HIS A 139 6.74 -1.85 -9.58
C HIS A 139 7.42 -3.18 -9.26
N ALA A 140 8.19 -3.72 -10.22
CA ALA A 140 8.90 -4.99 -10.06
C ALA A 140 9.93 -4.95 -8.93
N GLY A 141 10.65 -3.83 -8.78
CA GLY A 141 11.62 -3.68 -7.69
C GLY A 141 10.97 -3.61 -6.31
N VAL A 142 9.87 -2.88 -6.18
CA VAL A 142 9.15 -2.74 -4.90
C VAL A 142 8.48 -4.06 -4.49
N ILE A 143 7.83 -4.78 -5.40
CA ILE A 143 7.20 -6.07 -5.06
C ILE A 143 8.24 -7.14 -4.70
N ASP A 144 9.46 -7.07 -5.24
CA ASP A 144 10.53 -7.95 -4.82
C ASP A 144 10.91 -7.72 -3.34
N VAL A 145 11.07 -6.46 -2.93
CA VAL A 145 11.32 -6.13 -1.50
C VAL A 145 10.16 -6.63 -0.63
N GLN A 146 8.91 -6.37 -1.02
CA GLN A 146 7.73 -6.83 -0.26
C GLN A 146 7.65 -8.36 -0.14
N ARG A 147 7.96 -9.10 -1.21
CA ARG A 147 8.02 -10.57 -1.18
C ARG A 147 9.04 -11.06 -0.14
N ARG A 148 10.21 -10.44 -0.10
CA ARG A 148 11.28 -10.78 0.85
C ARG A 148 10.86 -10.46 2.30
N VAL A 149 10.17 -9.33 2.53
CA VAL A 149 9.59 -9.01 3.85
C VAL A 149 8.53 -10.02 4.26
N LEU A 150 7.63 -10.43 3.34
CA LEU A 150 6.63 -11.46 3.61
C LEU A 150 7.26 -12.82 3.95
N ARG A 151 8.41 -13.16 3.37
CA ARG A 151 9.20 -14.34 3.75
C ARG A 151 9.73 -14.23 5.19
N VAL A 152 10.21 -13.06 5.61
CA VAL A 152 10.60 -12.83 7.02
C VAL A 152 9.40 -13.05 7.94
N ILE A 153 8.24 -12.51 7.59
CA ILE A 153 6.99 -12.68 8.35
C ILE A 153 6.59 -14.16 8.40
N ALA A 154 6.68 -14.89 7.29
CA ALA A 154 6.36 -16.32 7.26
C ALA A 154 7.23 -17.12 8.23
N VAL A 155 8.55 -16.87 8.25
CA VAL A 155 9.46 -17.48 9.21
C VAL A 155 9.08 -17.13 10.65
N GLY A 156 8.74 -15.87 10.93
CA GLY A 156 8.29 -15.42 12.25
C GLY A 156 6.98 -16.05 12.72
N LEU A 157 6.09 -16.39 11.78
CA LEU A 157 4.83 -17.12 12.05
C LEU A 157 5.01 -18.64 12.16
N GLY A 158 6.24 -19.15 11.97
CA GLY A 158 6.54 -20.57 12.00
C GLY A 158 5.93 -21.37 10.84
N ILE A 159 5.71 -20.74 9.69
CA ILE A 159 5.24 -21.36 8.45
C ILE A 159 6.33 -21.41 7.38
N HIS A 160 6.05 -22.07 6.24
CA HIS A 160 7.01 -22.16 5.15
C HIS A 160 7.41 -20.76 4.66
N GLU A 161 8.72 -20.51 4.50
CA GLU A 161 9.27 -19.18 4.14
C GLU A 161 8.63 -18.61 2.88
N GLU A 162 8.39 -19.39 1.86
CA GLU A 162 7.81 -18.98 0.57
C GLU A 162 6.27 -19.07 0.54
N PHE A 163 5.63 -19.15 1.72
CA PHE A 163 4.17 -19.31 1.81
C PHE A 163 3.38 -18.27 1.02
N PHE A 164 3.82 -17.02 1.03
CA PHE A 164 3.14 -15.92 0.35
C PHE A 164 3.51 -15.79 -1.14
N ASP A 165 4.55 -16.44 -1.63
CA ASP A 165 5.07 -16.23 -2.99
C ASP A 165 4.03 -16.54 -4.06
N ALA A 166 3.32 -17.66 -3.94
CA ALA A 166 2.26 -18.06 -4.88
C ALA A 166 1.03 -17.11 -4.84
N MET A 167 0.82 -16.39 -3.73
CA MET A 167 -0.24 -15.40 -3.63
C MET A 167 0.10 -14.12 -4.40
N LEU A 168 1.40 -13.81 -4.51
CA LEU A 168 1.90 -12.62 -5.20
C LEU A 168 2.10 -12.86 -6.70
N GLU A 169 2.29 -14.09 -7.14
CA GLU A 169 2.33 -14.42 -8.57
C GLU A 169 0.97 -14.14 -9.20
N TYR A 170 0.91 -13.16 -10.09
CA TYR A 170 -0.37 -12.58 -10.56
C TYR A 170 -1.25 -12.00 -9.44
N GLY A 171 -0.67 -11.58 -8.33
CA GLY A 171 -1.36 -10.80 -7.31
C GLY A 171 -1.93 -9.49 -7.91
N ALA A 172 -3.04 -9.02 -7.35
CA ALA A 172 -3.64 -7.75 -7.78
C ALA A 172 -2.87 -6.54 -7.20
N THR A 173 -1.54 -6.63 -7.15
CA THR A 173 -0.65 -5.61 -6.58
C THR A 173 -0.79 -4.28 -7.33
N LEU A 174 -0.94 -3.21 -6.58
CA LEU A 174 -1.22 -1.87 -7.07
C LEU A 174 -0.22 -0.86 -6.53
N ASN A 175 0.39 -0.07 -7.43
CA ASN A 175 1.07 1.15 -7.04
C ASN A 175 0.09 2.32 -7.08
N ARG A 176 0.25 3.21 -6.12
CA ARG A 176 -0.47 4.48 -6.05
C ARG A 176 0.51 5.60 -5.77
N ALA A 177 0.74 6.45 -6.76
CA ALA A 177 1.39 7.73 -6.54
C ALA A 177 0.35 8.72 -6.02
N LEU A 178 0.73 9.48 -5.01
CA LEU A 178 -0.12 10.43 -4.31
C LEU A 178 0.51 11.81 -4.35
N HIS A 179 -0.29 12.78 -4.72
CA HIS A 179 0.01 14.20 -4.57
C HIS A 179 -0.96 14.83 -3.58
N TYR A 180 -0.41 15.45 -2.58
CA TYR A 180 -1.11 16.20 -1.55
C TYR A 180 -0.73 17.67 -1.70
N PRO A 181 -1.67 18.57 -2.06
CA PRO A 181 -1.39 20.00 -2.24
C PRO A 181 -1.18 20.68 -0.88
N PRO A 182 -0.65 21.91 -0.87
CA PRO A 182 -0.57 22.71 0.35
C PRO A 182 -1.93 22.88 1.03
N MET A 183 -1.99 22.78 2.36
CA MET A 183 -3.25 22.86 3.11
C MET A 183 -3.93 24.23 3.06
N ASP A 184 -3.22 25.31 2.76
CA ASP A 184 -3.78 26.63 2.52
C ASP A 184 -4.64 26.70 1.23
N THR A 185 -4.57 25.67 0.38
CA THR A 185 -5.43 25.51 -0.81
C THR A 185 -6.71 24.70 -0.52
N ALA A 186 -6.88 24.17 0.71
CA ALA A 186 -8.07 23.40 1.09
C ALA A 186 -9.32 24.29 1.04
N PRO A 187 -10.50 23.75 0.63
CA PRO A 187 -11.74 24.51 0.56
C PRO A 187 -12.22 25.06 1.93
N ASP A 188 -11.93 24.36 3.01
CA ASP A 188 -12.25 24.76 4.39
C ASP A 188 -11.33 24.06 5.41
N ASP A 189 -11.55 24.34 6.72
CA ASP A 189 -10.73 23.81 7.82
C ASP A 189 -10.98 22.32 8.14
N GLY A 190 -11.96 21.68 7.49
CA GLY A 190 -12.33 20.28 7.75
C GLY A 190 -11.52 19.27 6.92
N PHE A 191 -10.79 19.72 5.92
CA PHE A 191 -10.02 18.83 5.02
C PHE A 191 -8.75 18.29 5.66
N MET A 192 -8.43 17.05 5.31
CA MET A 192 -7.16 16.39 5.63
C MET A 192 -6.55 15.79 4.35
N TRP A 193 -5.25 15.55 4.35
CA TRP A 193 -4.58 14.85 3.25
C TRP A 193 -5.06 13.41 3.11
N ALA A 194 -5.11 12.67 4.23
CA ALA A 194 -5.78 11.38 4.31
C ALA A 194 -6.24 11.11 5.74
N VAL A 195 -7.52 10.80 5.91
CA VAL A 195 -8.14 10.43 7.20
C VAL A 195 -7.61 9.08 7.66
N GLU A 196 -7.75 8.76 8.95
CA GLU A 196 -7.28 7.49 9.50
C GLU A 196 -7.92 6.28 8.83
N HIS A 197 -7.09 5.31 8.47
CA HIS A 197 -7.54 4.06 7.83
C HIS A 197 -6.49 2.95 8.02
N GLY A 198 -6.89 1.73 7.71
CA GLY A 198 -6.01 0.59 7.50
C GLY A 198 -6.08 0.15 6.04
N ASP A 199 -4.99 -0.39 5.51
CA ASP A 199 -4.96 -0.92 4.15
C ASP A 199 -5.59 -2.30 4.07
N ILE A 200 -6.25 -2.61 2.95
CA ILE A 200 -6.93 -3.90 2.78
C ILE A 200 -5.99 -5.07 2.41
N ASN A 201 -4.82 -4.80 1.87
CA ASN A 201 -3.86 -5.75 1.31
C ASN A 201 -3.15 -6.66 2.36
N LEU A 202 -2.09 -7.38 1.95
CA LEU A 202 -1.18 -8.08 2.86
C LEU A 202 -0.26 -7.11 3.59
N ILE A 203 0.56 -6.39 2.83
CA ILE A 203 1.46 -5.34 3.33
C ILE A 203 1.56 -4.20 2.31
N THR A 204 1.76 -2.99 2.80
CA THR A 204 2.06 -1.81 1.99
C THR A 204 3.51 -1.41 2.17
N MET A 205 4.17 -1.04 1.09
CA MET A 205 5.50 -0.43 1.13
C MET A 205 5.42 1.03 0.67
N LEU A 206 5.95 1.92 1.49
CA LEU A 206 6.25 3.31 1.16
C LEU A 206 7.78 3.45 1.09
N PRO A 207 8.38 3.42 -0.11
CA PRO A 207 9.83 3.56 -0.25
C PRO A 207 10.35 4.89 0.27
N ARG A 208 9.63 5.99 -0.03
CA ARG A 208 10.00 7.34 0.39
C ARG A 208 8.79 8.28 0.29
N ALA A 209 8.82 9.38 1.05
CA ALA A 209 7.94 10.53 0.86
C ALA A 209 8.78 11.80 0.71
N SER A 210 8.29 12.80 -0.07
CA SER A 210 9.00 14.05 -0.31
C SER A 210 8.98 15.01 0.89
N ALA A 211 8.05 14.78 1.83
CA ALA A 211 7.89 15.58 3.03
C ALA A 211 7.27 14.73 4.16
N PRO A 212 7.42 15.13 5.43
CA PRO A 212 6.73 14.50 6.58
C PRO A 212 5.21 14.48 6.44
N GLY A 213 4.51 13.88 7.40
CA GLY A 213 3.07 13.92 7.51
C GLY A 213 2.41 12.56 7.73
N LEU A 214 3.10 11.45 7.48
CA LEU A 214 2.57 10.14 7.85
C LEU A 214 2.59 9.97 9.37
N GLN A 215 1.43 9.72 9.95
CA GLN A 215 1.27 9.39 11.36
C GLN A 215 0.68 7.98 11.50
N VAL A 216 1.20 7.22 12.45
CA VAL A 216 0.74 5.86 12.75
C VAL A 216 0.14 5.80 14.15
N ARG A 217 -0.89 4.97 14.32
CA ARG A 217 -1.55 4.78 15.61
C ARG A 217 -0.82 3.70 16.41
N THR A 218 -0.36 4.07 17.60
CA THR A 218 0.29 3.17 18.54
C THR A 218 -0.48 3.14 19.87
N ASP A 219 -0.03 2.34 20.83
CA ASP A 219 -0.51 2.34 22.22
C ASP A 219 -0.31 3.70 22.93
N ARG A 220 0.58 4.56 22.41
CA ARG A 220 0.86 5.91 22.91
C ARG A 220 0.12 7.02 22.16
N GLY A 221 -0.79 6.65 21.25
CA GLY A 221 -1.50 7.58 20.37
C GLY A 221 -0.84 7.71 19.00
N TRP A 222 -1.08 8.84 18.33
CA TRP A 222 -0.49 9.14 17.03
C TRP A 222 0.96 9.53 17.16
N VAL A 223 1.82 8.89 16.36
CA VAL A 223 3.25 9.20 16.28
C VAL A 223 3.66 9.40 14.83
N ASP A 224 4.58 10.33 14.58
CA ASP A 224 5.12 10.54 13.24
C ASP A 224 5.99 9.36 12.83
N ALA A 225 5.74 8.84 11.62
CA ALA A 225 6.53 7.76 11.03
C ALA A 225 7.67 8.37 10.20
N VAL A 226 8.86 8.35 10.78
CA VAL A 226 10.07 8.89 10.16
C VAL A 226 11.12 7.77 10.08
N PRO A 227 11.25 7.09 8.93
CA PRO A 227 12.24 6.03 8.78
C PRO A 227 13.66 6.62 8.75
N PRO A 228 14.68 5.85 9.15
CA PRO A 228 16.07 6.17 8.86
C PRO A 228 16.33 6.33 7.36
N ASP A 229 17.38 7.06 7.00
CA ASP A 229 17.81 7.22 5.61
C ASP A 229 18.08 5.84 4.97
N GLY A 230 17.56 5.61 3.78
CA GLY A 230 17.69 4.34 3.05
C GLY A 230 16.74 3.24 3.50
N SER A 231 15.87 3.49 4.48
CA SER A 231 14.83 2.55 4.92
C SER A 231 13.46 2.96 4.40
N ALA A 232 12.69 1.96 3.93
CA ALA A 232 11.29 2.11 3.60
C ALA A 232 10.40 1.90 4.83
N ILE A 233 9.16 2.37 4.74
CA ILE A 233 8.09 2.03 5.70
C ILE A 233 7.31 0.87 5.13
N ILE A 234 7.13 -0.18 5.93
CA ILE A 234 6.20 -1.28 5.66
C ILE A 234 5.10 -1.24 6.71
N ASN A 235 3.84 -1.29 6.27
CA ASN A 235 2.70 -1.53 7.16
C ASN A 235 1.93 -2.78 6.76
N THR A 236 1.33 -3.41 7.75
CA THR A 236 0.46 -4.57 7.60
C THR A 236 -0.95 -4.14 7.21
N GLY A 237 -1.59 -4.95 6.36
CA GLY A 237 -2.95 -4.74 5.92
C GLY A 237 -3.94 -5.75 6.51
N MET A 238 -5.23 -5.50 6.27
CA MET A 238 -6.35 -6.31 6.80
C MET A 238 -6.34 -7.76 6.30
N MET A 239 -5.82 -8.05 5.08
CA MET A 239 -5.71 -9.42 4.58
C MET A 239 -4.65 -10.21 5.35
N LEU A 240 -3.55 -9.57 5.79
CA LEU A 240 -2.57 -10.23 6.65
C LEU A 240 -3.13 -10.42 8.06
N GLU A 241 -3.84 -9.43 8.61
CA GLU A 241 -4.55 -9.56 9.87
C GLU A 241 -5.53 -10.73 9.84
N HIS A 242 -6.28 -10.87 8.77
CA HIS A 242 -7.21 -11.97 8.54
C HIS A 242 -6.50 -13.33 8.55
N LEU A 243 -5.44 -13.47 7.74
CA LEU A 243 -4.64 -14.70 7.66
C LEU A 243 -3.96 -15.06 8.98
N THR A 244 -3.56 -14.08 9.76
CA THR A 244 -2.92 -14.31 11.07
C THR A 244 -3.93 -14.36 12.22
N ASN A 245 -5.23 -14.43 11.93
CA ASN A 245 -6.29 -14.42 12.93
C ASN A 245 -6.23 -13.21 13.88
N GLY A 246 -5.58 -12.10 13.48
CA GLY A 246 -5.35 -10.93 14.31
C GLY A 246 -4.14 -11.00 15.23
N VAL A 247 -3.26 -12.01 15.08
CA VAL A 247 -1.96 -12.05 15.79
C VAL A 247 -1.08 -10.88 15.33
N ILE A 248 -1.12 -10.57 14.02
CA ILE A 248 -0.58 -9.34 13.45
C ILE A 248 -1.77 -8.48 13.05
N GLY A 249 -1.97 -7.33 13.70
CA GLY A 249 -3.05 -6.40 13.38
C GLY A 249 -2.73 -5.54 12.16
N ALA A 250 -3.76 -4.97 11.51
CA ALA A 250 -3.57 -3.99 10.45
C ALA A 250 -2.99 -2.67 11.01
N GLY A 251 -2.03 -2.10 10.31
CA GLY A 251 -1.39 -0.83 10.66
C GLY A 251 -2.31 0.36 10.37
N ILE A 252 -2.84 0.99 11.41
CA ILE A 252 -3.71 2.16 11.28
C ILE A 252 -2.87 3.42 11.16
N HIS A 253 -3.14 4.22 10.13
CA HIS A 253 -2.38 5.42 9.83
C HIS A 253 -3.24 6.54 9.23
N ARG A 254 -2.69 7.74 9.20
CA ARG A 254 -3.28 8.93 8.55
C ARG A 254 -2.16 9.80 7.96
N VAL A 255 -2.53 10.72 7.08
CA VAL A 255 -1.58 11.71 6.55
C VAL A 255 -2.08 13.10 6.87
N VAL A 256 -1.25 13.86 7.58
CA VAL A 256 -1.57 15.23 8.03
C VAL A 256 -0.44 16.17 7.62
N ALA A 257 -0.76 17.41 7.29
CA ALA A 257 0.26 18.41 7.08
C ALA A 257 0.96 18.73 8.40
N ALA A 258 2.29 18.77 8.38
CA ALA A 258 3.04 19.23 9.55
C ALA A 258 2.77 20.71 9.79
N GLU A 259 2.89 21.16 11.05
CA GLU A 259 2.73 22.58 11.41
C GLU A 259 3.72 23.45 10.61
N GLY A 260 3.20 24.46 9.91
CA GLY A 260 3.99 25.36 9.06
C GLY A 260 4.41 24.78 7.71
N GLN A 261 3.93 23.60 7.33
CA GLN A 261 4.18 23.03 6.00
C GLN A 261 3.37 23.76 4.94
N SER A 262 4.06 24.38 3.99
CA SER A 262 3.47 25.21 2.92
C SER A 262 3.67 24.65 1.51
N GLY A 263 4.27 23.46 1.39
CA GLY A 263 4.59 22.85 0.09
C GLY A 263 3.78 21.58 -0.20
N ASP A 264 3.84 21.17 -1.46
CA ASP A 264 3.30 19.89 -1.90
C ASP A 264 4.00 18.71 -1.24
N ARG A 265 3.26 17.63 -1.03
CA ARG A 265 3.82 16.35 -0.61
C ARG A 265 3.54 15.28 -1.66
N TYR A 266 4.59 14.54 -2.02
CA TYR A 266 4.49 13.40 -2.93
C TYR A 266 4.91 12.12 -2.23
N SER A 267 4.20 11.04 -2.51
CA SER A 267 4.58 9.70 -2.05
C SER A 267 4.11 8.65 -3.05
N VAL A 268 4.76 7.50 -3.05
CA VAL A 268 4.30 6.32 -3.78
C VAL A 268 4.17 5.19 -2.80
N VAL A 269 3.02 4.55 -2.77
CA VAL A 269 2.79 3.33 -2.01
C VAL A 269 2.53 2.17 -2.97
N GLN A 270 2.98 0.97 -2.58
CA GLN A 270 2.62 -0.25 -3.27
C GLN A 270 1.87 -1.18 -2.32
N PHE A 271 0.66 -1.53 -2.72
CA PHE A 271 -0.21 -2.45 -2.00
C PHE A 271 0.03 -3.87 -2.52
N ALA A 272 0.70 -4.72 -1.75
CA ALA A 272 0.88 -6.13 -2.11
C ALA A 272 -0.41 -6.91 -1.87
N HIS A 273 -1.19 -7.06 -2.93
CA HIS A 273 -2.41 -7.86 -2.91
C HIS A 273 -2.13 -9.30 -3.33
N PRO A 274 -2.78 -10.28 -2.68
CA PRO A 274 -2.78 -11.63 -3.21
C PRO A 274 -3.61 -11.73 -4.50
N THR A 275 -3.55 -12.88 -5.17
CA THR A 275 -4.43 -13.16 -6.32
C THR A 275 -5.91 -13.04 -5.91
N PRO A 276 -6.81 -12.62 -6.80
CA PRO A 276 -8.24 -12.46 -6.48
C PRO A 276 -8.92 -13.74 -5.96
N TRP A 277 -8.43 -14.90 -6.35
CA TRP A 277 -8.96 -16.21 -5.93
C TRP A 277 -8.28 -16.78 -4.68
N THR A 278 -7.29 -16.09 -4.11
CA THR A 278 -6.68 -16.51 -2.85
C THR A 278 -7.74 -16.60 -1.76
N ILE A 279 -7.77 -17.74 -1.10
CA ILE A 279 -8.64 -17.96 0.06
C ILE A 279 -7.95 -17.41 1.30
N LEU A 280 -8.53 -16.41 1.90
CA LEU A 280 -8.13 -15.86 3.18
C LEU A 280 -8.82 -16.69 4.27
N SER A 281 -8.08 -17.60 4.87
CA SER A 281 -8.51 -18.40 6.02
C SER A 281 -7.43 -18.32 7.08
N PRO A 282 -7.78 -18.11 8.35
CA PRO A 282 -6.81 -18.04 9.42
C PRO A 282 -5.85 -19.22 9.43
N LEU A 283 -4.56 -18.93 9.56
CA LEU A 283 -3.49 -19.92 9.62
C LEU A 283 -3.66 -20.80 10.87
N PRO A 284 -3.53 -22.14 10.76
CA PRO A 284 -3.65 -23.01 11.92
C PRO A 284 -2.70 -22.67 13.08
N THR A 285 -1.50 -22.15 12.76
CA THR A 285 -0.52 -21.71 13.76
C THR A 285 -0.97 -20.46 14.54
N CYS A 286 -1.95 -19.72 14.03
CA CYS A 286 -2.49 -18.51 14.64
C CYS A 286 -3.85 -18.76 15.35
N VAL A 287 -4.33 -19.99 15.40
CA VAL A 287 -5.57 -20.37 16.08
C VAL A 287 -5.24 -21.33 17.21
N THR A 288 -5.51 -20.93 18.46
CA THR A 288 -5.23 -21.72 19.66
C THR A 288 -6.42 -21.65 20.62
N ASP A 289 -6.43 -22.42 21.69
CA ASP A 289 -7.47 -22.35 22.73
C ASP A 289 -7.50 -20.96 23.40
N GLU A 290 -6.34 -20.29 23.53
CA GLU A 290 -6.20 -18.94 24.10
C GLU A 290 -6.50 -17.85 23.05
N HIS A 291 -6.37 -18.17 21.77
CA HIS A 291 -6.63 -17.29 20.64
C HIS A 291 -7.55 -17.98 19.62
N PRO A 292 -8.86 -18.10 19.92
CA PRO A 292 -9.81 -18.84 19.11
C PRO A 292 -10.05 -18.17 17.75
N LEU A 293 -10.60 -18.92 16.80
CA LEU A 293 -10.92 -18.44 15.45
C LEU A 293 -11.80 -17.18 15.50
N ARG A 294 -11.34 -16.10 14.87
CA ARG A 294 -12.00 -14.79 14.84
C ARG A 294 -12.55 -14.41 13.47
N PHE A 295 -11.86 -14.81 12.41
CA PHE A 295 -12.19 -14.38 11.05
C PHE A 295 -12.79 -15.53 10.24
N PRO A 296 -13.86 -15.27 9.44
CA PRO A 296 -14.43 -16.26 8.53
C PRO A 296 -13.50 -16.48 7.33
N THR A 297 -13.71 -17.56 6.59
CA THR A 297 -13.04 -17.75 5.30
C THR A 297 -13.69 -16.88 4.22
N ILE A 298 -12.90 -16.12 3.47
CA ILE A 298 -13.34 -15.21 2.40
C ILE A 298 -12.33 -15.25 1.24
N THR A 299 -12.72 -14.87 0.03
CA THR A 299 -11.76 -14.65 -1.05
C THR A 299 -11.12 -13.27 -0.97
N SER A 300 -9.91 -13.13 -1.49
CA SER A 300 -9.24 -11.82 -1.58
C SER A 300 -10.03 -10.83 -2.44
N ALA A 301 -10.68 -11.31 -3.51
CA ALA A 301 -11.53 -10.46 -4.36
C ALA A 301 -12.71 -9.89 -3.57
N ASP A 302 -13.45 -10.74 -2.85
CA ASP A 302 -14.61 -10.29 -2.07
C ASP A 302 -14.19 -9.31 -0.95
N ALA A 303 -13.05 -9.55 -0.31
CA ALA A 303 -12.51 -8.65 0.71
C ALA A 303 -12.18 -7.27 0.13
N LEU A 304 -11.52 -7.22 -1.06
CA LEU A 304 -11.18 -5.97 -1.72
C LEU A 304 -12.43 -5.23 -2.23
N ASP A 305 -13.36 -5.95 -2.87
CA ASP A 305 -14.57 -5.35 -3.44
C ASP A 305 -15.45 -4.72 -2.34
N LYS A 306 -15.49 -5.34 -1.14
CA LYS A 306 -16.15 -4.75 0.02
C LYS A 306 -15.54 -3.40 0.42
N VAL A 307 -14.23 -3.30 0.54
CA VAL A 307 -13.57 -2.04 0.93
C VAL A 307 -13.72 -0.96 -0.14
N ILE A 308 -13.57 -1.30 -1.44
CA ILE A 308 -13.76 -0.35 -2.54
C ILE A 308 -15.18 0.24 -2.49
N TRP A 309 -16.18 -0.55 -2.12
CA TRP A 309 -17.55 -0.10 -1.94
C TRP A 309 -17.70 0.82 -0.71
N GLU A 310 -17.09 0.47 0.43
CA GLU A 310 -17.13 1.26 1.68
C GLU A 310 -16.47 2.64 1.53
N ILE A 311 -15.40 2.77 0.74
CA ILE A 311 -14.70 4.04 0.50
C ILE A 311 -15.24 4.86 -0.68
N ASN A 312 -16.44 4.53 -1.16
CA ASN A 312 -17.15 5.28 -2.20
C ASN A 312 -16.47 5.32 -3.60
N LEU A 313 -15.63 4.37 -3.90
CA LEU A 313 -15.04 4.25 -5.25
C LEU A 313 -15.95 3.53 -6.25
N VAL A 314 -17.11 3.03 -5.82
CA VAL A 314 -18.12 2.39 -6.67
C VAL A 314 -19.41 3.19 -6.62
N GLU A 315 -20.08 3.36 -7.77
CA GLU A 315 -21.39 4.01 -7.84
C GLU A 315 -22.40 3.27 -6.94
N GLY A 316 -23.09 4.00 -6.06
CA GLY A 316 -24.01 3.44 -5.06
C GLY A 316 -23.34 2.84 -3.82
N GLY A 317 -22.04 3.07 -3.65
CA GLY A 317 -21.31 2.70 -2.42
C GLY A 317 -21.98 3.29 -1.18
N ARG A 318 -21.96 2.54 -0.07
CA ARG A 318 -22.45 2.99 1.25
C ARG A 318 -21.29 3.16 2.20
N ARG A 319 -21.44 4.11 3.12
CA ARG A 319 -20.56 4.24 4.27
C ARG A 319 -21.03 3.30 5.39
N LEU A 320 -20.09 2.94 6.28
CA LEU A 320 -20.35 2.00 7.38
C LEU A 320 -21.45 2.49 8.37
N ASP A 321 -21.79 3.79 8.36
CA ASP A 321 -22.74 4.40 9.31
C ASP A 321 -24.21 4.33 8.86
N ASP A 322 -24.51 3.72 7.71
CA ASP A 322 -25.87 3.56 7.18
C ASP A 322 -26.57 2.26 7.65
N GLY A 323 -26.07 1.62 8.71
CA GLY A 323 -26.56 0.33 9.22
C GLY A 323 -27.08 0.36 10.65
#